data_e040958bc15f8acc343e91098c3554fc
#
_entry.id   e040958bc15f8acc343e91098c3554fc
#
_cell.length_a   1.000
_cell.length_b   1.000
_cell.length_c   1.000
_cell.angle_alpha   90.00
_cell.angle_beta   90.00
_cell.angle_gamma   90.00
#
_symmetry.space_group_name_H-M   'P 1'
#
loop_
_entity.id
_entity.type
_entity.pdbx_description
1 polymer ?
#
loop_
_entity_poly.entity_id
_entity_poly.type
_entity_poly.pdbx_seq_one_letter_code
_entity_poly.pdbx_strand_id
1 'polypeptide(L)'
;MHNEIENARDPEQLNRMLEHQRNNRCHFCPEGFKSHSSPVIFKNDSWFIAGNDMPYRGAVHHYLIVSVRHTTEVVHLSDKEILDQAEAVAWLVQHLRTDGYTIFVRSGNMKKTGATLDHIHYHFVCGVEKTGPEHEMIFGPLGYQK
;
A
#
# COMPACT_ATOMS: atom_id res chain seq x y z
N MET A 1 -11.63 14.83 1.55
CA MET A 1 -10.31 14.95 0.90
C MET A 1 -9.57 13.64 1.16
N HIS A 2 -9.12 12.98 0.09
CA HIS A 2 -8.58 11.62 0.21
C HIS A 2 -7.04 11.56 0.25
N ASN A 3 -6.37 12.68 0.03
CA ASN A 3 -4.92 12.77 -0.03
C ASN A 3 -4.38 13.72 1.04
N GLU A 4 -3.31 13.32 1.70
CA GLU A 4 -2.51 14.20 2.56
C GLU A 4 -1.23 14.56 1.80
N ILE A 5 -1.26 15.68 1.07
CA ILE A 5 -0.18 16.10 0.15
C ILE A 5 1.13 16.41 0.88
N GLU A 6 1.07 16.80 2.15
CA GLU A 6 2.27 17.04 2.96
C GLU A 6 3.09 15.76 3.21
N ASN A 7 2.48 14.60 3.02
CA ASN A 7 3.13 13.30 3.16
C ASN A 7 3.78 12.80 1.84
N ALA A 8 3.70 13.56 0.75
CA ALA A 8 4.35 13.20 -0.50
C ALA A 8 5.87 13.12 -0.33
N ARG A 9 6.48 12.06 -0.85
CA ARG A 9 7.91 11.77 -0.67
C ARG A 9 8.77 12.20 -1.85
N ASP A 10 8.15 12.43 -2.99
CA ASP A 10 8.83 12.87 -4.21
C ASP A 10 7.90 13.72 -5.10
N PRO A 11 8.44 14.48 -6.09
CA PRO A 11 7.64 15.35 -6.95
C PRO A 11 6.63 14.61 -7.82
N GLU A 12 6.92 13.41 -8.29
CA GLU A 12 5.99 12.63 -9.11
C GLU A 12 4.77 12.20 -8.30
N GLN A 13 5.00 11.71 -7.09
CA GLN A 13 3.94 11.37 -6.15
C GLN A 13 3.08 12.59 -5.82
N LEU A 14 3.71 13.74 -5.55
CA LEU A 14 3.01 14.98 -5.26
C LEU A 14 2.12 15.41 -6.43
N ASN A 15 2.63 15.38 -7.65
CA ASN A 15 1.86 15.76 -8.84
C ASN A 15 0.62 14.87 -9.02
N ARG A 16 0.78 13.56 -8.87
CA ARG A 16 -0.33 12.59 -8.93
C ARG A 16 -1.38 12.87 -7.83
N MET A 17 -0.94 13.13 -6.61
CA MET A 17 -1.84 13.45 -5.50
C MET A 17 -2.61 14.75 -5.73
N LEU A 18 -1.96 15.78 -6.26
CA LEU A 18 -2.60 17.06 -6.60
C LEU A 18 -3.63 16.88 -7.73
N GLU A 19 -3.38 16.06 -8.71
CA GLU A 19 -4.34 15.75 -9.77
C GLU A 19 -5.58 15.06 -9.20
N HIS A 20 -5.42 14.05 -8.35
CA HIS A 20 -6.53 13.37 -7.68
C HIS A 20 -7.32 14.32 -6.79
N GLN A 21 -6.64 15.23 -6.08
CA GLN A 21 -7.28 16.22 -5.23
C GLN A 21 -8.13 17.20 -6.04
N ARG A 22 -7.60 17.73 -7.15
CA ARG A 22 -8.34 18.62 -8.05
C ARG A 22 -9.62 17.98 -8.59
N ASN A 23 -9.58 16.69 -8.85
CA ASN A 23 -10.70 15.92 -9.36
C ASN A 23 -11.57 15.29 -8.26
N ASN A 24 -11.27 15.54 -6.98
CA ASN A 24 -11.91 14.93 -5.82
C ASN A 24 -12.00 13.39 -5.92
N ARG A 25 -10.93 12.76 -6.39
CA ARG A 25 -10.85 11.30 -6.59
C ARG A 25 -9.91 10.66 -5.59
N CYS A 26 -10.31 9.47 -5.12
CA CYS A 26 -9.41 8.57 -4.41
C CYS A 26 -8.62 7.74 -5.42
N HIS A 27 -7.29 7.69 -5.30
CA HIS A 27 -6.42 6.93 -6.21
C HIS A 27 -6.77 5.43 -6.26
N PHE A 28 -7.22 4.85 -5.14
CA PHE A 28 -7.52 3.41 -5.06
C PHE A 28 -8.97 3.05 -5.32
N CYS A 29 -9.86 4.01 -5.45
CA CYS A 29 -11.19 3.77 -5.98
C CYS A 29 -11.14 3.58 -7.51
N PRO A 30 -12.12 2.88 -8.14
CA PRO A 30 -12.03 2.46 -9.55
C PRO A 30 -11.62 3.55 -10.52
N GLU A 31 -12.18 4.75 -10.42
CA GLU A 31 -11.85 5.86 -11.32
C GLU A 31 -10.42 6.41 -11.11
N GLY A 32 -9.97 6.48 -9.86
CA GLY A 32 -8.61 6.93 -9.55
C GLY A 32 -7.56 5.89 -9.90
N PHE A 33 -7.89 4.60 -9.76
CA PHE A 33 -6.96 3.51 -10.02
C PHE A 33 -6.58 3.37 -11.50
N LYS A 34 -7.35 3.94 -12.43
CA LYS A 34 -7.00 4.01 -13.85
C LYS A 34 -5.65 4.70 -14.12
N SER A 35 -5.18 5.56 -13.21
CA SER A 35 -3.86 6.19 -13.29
C SER A 35 -2.73 5.35 -12.70
N HIS A 36 -3.03 4.19 -12.09
CA HIS A 36 -2.04 3.27 -11.55
C HIS A 36 -1.33 2.52 -12.68
N SER A 37 0.01 2.46 -12.63
CA SER A 37 0.81 1.89 -13.72
C SER A 37 0.93 0.37 -13.63
N SER A 38 1.02 -0.17 -12.41
CA SER A 38 1.14 -1.61 -12.19
C SER A 38 -0.22 -2.31 -12.32
N PRO A 39 -0.27 -3.47 -12.99
CA PRO A 39 -1.53 -4.19 -13.17
C PRO A 39 -2.03 -4.82 -11.88
N VAL A 40 -3.34 -5.05 -11.81
CA VAL A 40 -3.95 -5.92 -10.79
C VAL A 40 -3.59 -7.37 -11.14
N ILE A 41 -2.96 -8.07 -10.19
CA ILE A 41 -2.52 -9.47 -10.37
C ILE A 41 -3.39 -10.48 -9.60
N PHE A 42 -4.22 -10.01 -8.68
CA PHE A 42 -5.16 -10.81 -7.89
C PHE A 42 -6.35 -9.96 -7.48
N LYS A 43 -7.52 -10.59 -7.41
CA LYS A 43 -8.72 -9.96 -6.84
C LYS A 43 -9.63 -11.02 -6.26
N ASN A 44 -10.14 -10.77 -5.05
CA ASN A 44 -11.31 -11.46 -4.49
C ASN A 44 -12.43 -10.46 -4.22
N ASP A 45 -13.46 -10.83 -3.46
CA ASP A 45 -14.60 -9.95 -3.21
C ASP A 45 -14.22 -8.66 -2.46
N SER A 46 -13.22 -8.74 -1.59
CA SER A 46 -12.88 -7.67 -0.64
C SER A 46 -11.57 -6.96 -0.94
N TRP A 47 -10.63 -7.58 -1.66
CA TRP A 47 -9.29 -7.06 -1.90
C TRP A 47 -8.80 -7.28 -3.32
N PHE A 48 -7.90 -6.40 -3.77
CA PHE A 48 -7.10 -6.63 -4.97
C PHE A 48 -5.62 -6.35 -4.69
N ILE A 49 -4.74 -6.96 -5.46
CA ILE A 49 -3.29 -6.82 -5.35
C ILE A 49 -2.72 -6.22 -6.62
N ALA A 50 -1.90 -5.19 -6.46
CA ALA A 50 -1.11 -4.59 -7.53
C ALA A 50 0.28 -4.22 -7.02
N GLY A 51 1.27 -4.14 -7.91
CA GLY A 51 2.59 -3.60 -7.56
C GLY A 51 2.48 -2.16 -7.08
N ASN A 52 3.35 -1.76 -6.15
CA ASN A 52 3.47 -0.36 -5.78
C ASN A 52 4.20 0.39 -6.90
N ASP A 53 3.59 1.43 -7.46
CA ASP A 53 4.21 2.28 -8.49
C ASP A 53 5.44 3.03 -7.96
N MET A 54 5.53 3.20 -6.64
CA MET A 54 6.62 3.89 -5.95
C MET A 54 7.19 2.99 -4.83
N PRO A 55 7.90 1.91 -5.19
CA PRO A 55 8.41 0.95 -4.21
C PRO A 55 9.45 1.59 -3.28
N TYR A 56 9.57 1.05 -2.08
CA TYR A 56 10.63 1.47 -1.18
C TYR A 56 12.00 1.07 -1.75
N ARG A 57 12.96 1.96 -1.55
CA ARG A 57 14.34 1.74 -1.99
C ARG A 57 14.88 0.42 -1.42
N GLY A 58 15.41 -0.41 -2.31
CA GLY A 58 16.01 -1.70 -1.96
C GLY A 58 15.03 -2.86 -1.87
N ALA A 59 13.71 -2.63 -1.98
CA ALA A 59 12.74 -3.70 -2.01
C ALA A 59 12.86 -4.54 -3.29
N VAL A 60 12.92 -5.87 -3.13
CA VAL A 60 12.81 -6.83 -4.25
C VAL A 60 11.38 -6.89 -4.74
N HIS A 61 10.43 -6.92 -3.80
CA HIS A 61 9.01 -6.86 -4.07
C HIS A 61 8.36 -5.83 -3.15
N HIS A 62 7.51 -5.00 -3.71
CA HIS A 62 6.65 -4.11 -2.96
C HIS A 62 5.27 -4.09 -3.61
N TYR A 63 4.34 -4.83 -3.02
CA TYR A 63 2.96 -4.91 -3.46
C TYR A 63 2.03 -4.18 -2.51
N LEU A 64 0.90 -3.76 -3.05
CA LEU A 64 -0.22 -3.20 -2.29
C LEU A 64 -1.38 -4.19 -2.32
N ILE A 65 -1.96 -4.44 -1.15
CA ILE A 65 -3.19 -5.21 -0.99
C ILE A 65 -4.26 -4.20 -0.59
N VAL A 66 -5.11 -3.85 -1.55
CA VAL A 66 -6.01 -2.70 -1.48
C VAL A 66 -7.44 -3.17 -1.27
N SER A 67 -8.16 -2.54 -0.33
CA SER A 67 -9.57 -2.87 -0.13
C SER A 67 -10.42 -2.44 -1.33
N VAL A 68 -11.35 -3.29 -1.76
CA VAL A 68 -12.32 -2.97 -2.83
C VAL A 68 -13.27 -1.87 -2.36
N ARG A 69 -13.76 -1.99 -1.12
CA ARG A 69 -14.58 -0.96 -0.49
C ARG A 69 -13.68 0.18 0.03
N HIS A 70 -14.06 1.42 -0.24
CA HIS A 70 -13.38 2.56 0.37
C HIS A 70 -13.64 2.56 1.88
N THR A 71 -12.59 2.31 2.65
CA THR A 71 -12.60 2.41 4.11
C THR A 71 -11.28 3.02 4.58
N THR A 72 -11.32 3.75 5.67
CA THR A 72 -10.18 4.56 6.15
C THR A 72 -9.49 3.97 7.37
N GLU A 73 -10.12 2.99 8.02
CA GLU A 73 -9.60 2.39 9.25
C GLU A 73 -9.81 0.88 9.30
N VAL A 74 -8.80 0.16 9.81
CA VAL A 74 -8.86 -1.31 9.95
C VAL A 74 -9.95 -1.77 10.91
N VAL A 75 -10.31 -0.95 11.90
CA VAL A 75 -11.38 -1.28 12.87
C VAL A 75 -12.77 -1.32 12.22
N HIS A 76 -12.92 -0.80 11.01
CA HIS A 76 -14.19 -0.82 10.25
C HIS A 76 -14.27 -1.98 9.25
N LEU A 77 -13.27 -2.86 9.22
CA LEU A 77 -13.30 -4.06 8.39
C LEU A 77 -14.27 -5.08 8.97
N SER A 78 -15.07 -5.70 8.10
CA SER A 78 -15.92 -6.84 8.48
C SER A 78 -15.09 -8.13 8.64
N ASP A 79 -15.66 -9.13 9.32
CA ASP A 79 -15.04 -10.44 9.46
C ASP A 79 -14.68 -11.05 8.09
N LYS A 80 -15.58 -10.91 7.10
CA LYS A 80 -15.32 -11.37 5.73
C LYS A 80 -14.13 -10.65 5.11
N GLU A 81 -14.04 -9.32 5.26
CA GLU A 81 -12.91 -8.56 4.71
C GLU A 81 -11.58 -8.97 5.37
N ILE A 82 -11.59 -9.30 6.66
CA ILE A 82 -10.39 -9.80 7.36
C ILE A 82 -9.97 -11.18 6.84
N LEU A 83 -10.91 -12.09 6.65
CA LEU A 83 -10.63 -13.43 6.11
C LEU A 83 -10.16 -13.36 4.65
N ASP A 84 -10.79 -12.54 3.83
CA ASP A 84 -10.41 -12.33 2.43
C ASP A 84 -9.02 -11.67 2.31
N GLN A 85 -8.64 -10.82 3.28
CA GLN A 85 -7.29 -10.25 3.35
C GLN A 85 -6.24 -11.33 3.62
N ALA A 86 -6.50 -12.25 4.54
CA ALA A 86 -5.62 -13.37 4.81
C ALA A 86 -5.45 -14.28 3.57
N GLU A 87 -6.52 -14.51 2.81
CA GLU A 87 -6.47 -15.23 1.53
C GLU A 87 -5.59 -14.52 0.50
N ALA A 88 -5.76 -13.21 0.35
CA ALA A 88 -4.95 -12.40 -0.56
C ALA A 88 -3.44 -12.46 -0.21
N VAL A 89 -3.09 -12.38 1.07
CA VAL A 89 -1.71 -12.54 1.53
C VAL A 89 -1.18 -13.92 1.21
N ALA A 90 -1.92 -14.97 1.51
CA ALA A 90 -1.52 -16.36 1.25
C ALA A 90 -1.28 -16.59 -0.25
N TRP A 91 -2.15 -16.05 -1.10
CA TRP A 91 -1.98 -16.12 -2.55
C TRP A 91 -0.69 -15.42 -3.00
N LEU A 92 -0.43 -14.22 -2.50
CA LEU A 92 0.76 -13.43 -2.88
C LEU A 92 2.05 -14.13 -2.46
N VAL A 93 2.09 -14.69 -1.25
CA VAL A 93 3.24 -15.47 -0.76
C VAL A 93 3.56 -16.64 -1.70
N GLN A 94 2.54 -17.39 -2.11
CA GLN A 94 2.69 -18.52 -3.04
C GLN A 94 3.12 -18.04 -4.45
N HIS A 95 2.49 -16.96 -4.93
CA HIS A 95 2.80 -16.39 -6.25
C HIS A 95 4.25 -15.93 -6.36
N LEU A 96 4.77 -15.27 -5.33
CA LEU A 96 6.15 -14.79 -5.27
C LEU A 96 7.14 -15.87 -4.84
N ARG A 97 6.68 -16.99 -4.30
CA ARG A 97 7.50 -18.05 -3.71
C ARG A 97 8.47 -17.50 -2.66
N THR A 98 8.01 -16.55 -1.87
CA THR A 98 8.81 -15.94 -0.80
C THR A 98 8.59 -16.65 0.52
N ASP A 99 9.65 -16.72 1.32
CA ASP A 99 9.65 -17.27 2.69
C ASP A 99 9.85 -16.20 3.76
N GLY A 100 9.99 -14.93 3.33
CA GLY A 100 10.15 -13.78 4.23
C GLY A 100 9.57 -12.50 3.66
N TYR A 101 8.68 -11.84 4.43
CA TYR A 101 8.01 -10.60 4.03
C TYR A 101 7.57 -9.81 5.25
N THR A 102 7.40 -8.52 5.06
CA THR A 102 6.83 -7.62 6.06
C THR A 102 5.49 -7.08 5.54
N ILE A 103 4.47 -7.14 6.39
CA ILE A 103 3.17 -6.53 6.11
C ILE A 103 2.92 -5.42 7.12
N PHE A 104 2.46 -4.28 6.64
CA PHE A 104 1.98 -3.21 7.51
C PHE A 104 0.86 -2.41 6.83
N VAL A 105 0.11 -1.69 7.63
CA VAL A 105 -0.98 -0.82 7.20
C VAL A 105 -0.94 0.48 7.99
N ARG A 106 -1.24 1.60 7.31
CA ARG A 106 -1.48 2.88 7.96
C ARG A 106 -2.98 3.11 8.02
N SER A 107 -3.50 3.32 9.22
CA SER A 107 -4.94 3.37 9.50
C SER A 107 -5.28 4.66 10.22
N GLY A 108 -6.37 5.30 9.83
CA GLY A 108 -6.89 6.50 10.48
C GLY A 108 -6.19 7.78 10.06
N ASN A 109 -5.90 8.65 11.02
CA ASN A 109 -5.41 10.01 10.76
C ASN A 109 -4.06 10.03 10.04
N MET A 110 -4.08 10.42 8.77
CA MET A 110 -2.90 10.48 7.90
C MET A 110 -1.80 11.40 8.41
N LYS A 111 -2.14 12.47 9.13
CA LYS A 111 -1.16 13.39 9.74
C LYS A 111 -0.37 12.75 10.89
N LYS A 112 -0.84 11.63 11.42
CA LYS A 112 -0.13 10.84 12.44
C LYS A 112 0.63 9.68 11.85
N THR A 113 0.09 9.07 10.80
CA THR A 113 0.63 7.83 10.23
C THR A 113 1.62 8.04 9.10
N GLY A 114 1.65 9.22 8.49
CA GLY A 114 2.44 9.49 7.29
C GLY A 114 1.83 8.88 6.02
N ALA A 115 0.58 8.41 6.08
CA ALA A 115 -0.14 7.93 4.90
C ALA A 115 -0.40 9.06 3.90
N THR A 116 -0.29 8.75 2.61
CA THR A 116 -0.62 9.68 1.53
C THR A 116 -2.08 9.57 1.08
N LEU A 117 -2.72 8.45 1.40
CA LEU A 117 -4.11 8.14 1.05
C LEU A 117 -4.85 7.57 2.26
N ASP A 118 -6.12 7.91 2.39
CA ASP A 118 -7.01 7.43 3.45
C ASP A 118 -7.73 6.11 3.11
N HIS A 119 -7.57 5.60 1.90
CA HIS A 119 -8.11 4.31 1.48
C HIS A 119 -7.23 3.17 1.99
N ILE A 120 -7.77 2.29 2.81
CA ILE A 120 -7.01 1.20 3.44
C ILE A 120 -6.32 0.32 2.39
N HIS A 121 -5.02 0.18 2.56
CA HIS A 121 -4.17 -0.72 1.81
C HIS A 121 -3.03 -1.21 2.69
N TYR A 122 -2.75 -2.51 2.59
CA TYR A 122 -1.58 -3.10 3.22
C TYR A 122 -0.39 -3.01 2.28
N HIS A 123 0.77 -2.72 2.84
CA HIS A 123 2.04 -2.86 2.16
C HIS A 123 2.58 -4.26 2.40
N PHE A 124 3.03 -4.90 1.34
CA PHE A 124 3.71 -6.18 1.38
C PHE A 124 5.11 -5.99 0.78
N VAL A 125 6.14 -6.13 1.60
CA VAL A 125 7.51 -5.78 1.23
C VAL A 125 8.43 -6.98 1.46
N CYS A 126 9.24 -7.31 0.44
CA CYS A 126 10.31 -8.30 0.55
C CYS A 126 11.66 -7.65 0.29
N GLY A 127 12.64 -8.04 1.07
CA GLY A 127 14.06 -7.76 0.84
C GLY A 127 14.80 -8.99 0.31
N VAL A 128 16.12 -8.85 0.18
CA VAL A 128 17.02 -9.98 -0.09
C VAL A 128 17.40 -10.68 1.22
N GLU A 129 17.84 -11.93 1.12
CA GLU A 129 18.48 -12.60 2.26
C GLU A 129 19.78 -11.87 2.64
N LYS A 130 19.96 -11.58 3.92
CA LYS A 130 21.18 -10.96 4.40
C LYS A 130 22.32 -11.99 4.41
N THR A 131 23.25 -11.85 3.48
CA THR A 131 24.42 -12.73 3.35
C THR A 131 25.74 -12.05 3.73
N GLY A 132 25.71 -10.72 3.98
CA GLY A 132 26.89 -9.95 4.34
C GLY A 132 26.54 -8.57 4.92
N PRO A 133 27.56 -7.83 5.44
CA PRO A 133 27.36 -6.51 6.06
C PRO A 133 26.96 -5.41 5.07
N GLU A 134 27.12 -5.63 3.76
CA GLU A 134 26.74 -4.72 2.68
C GLU A 134 25.22 -4.61 2.50
N HIS A 135 24.44 -5.57 3.03
CA HIS A 135 22.98 -5.55 2.95
C HIS A 135 22.42 -4.63 4.02
N GLU A 136 21.99 -3.46 3.60
CA GLU A 136 21.31 -2.48 4.44
C GLU A 136 19.81 -2.83 4.62
N MET A 137 19.21 -2.37 5.71
CA MET A 137 17.77 -2.54 5.94
C MET A 137 16.94 -1.64 5.01
N ILE A 138 15.77 -2.13 4.64
CA ILE A 138 14.75 -1.32 3.97
C ILE A 138 14.01 -0.49 5.03
N PHE A 139 13.84 0.82 4.80
CA PHE A 139 13.10 1.71 5.68
C PHE A 139 11.84 2.24 5.02
N GLY A 140 10.80 2.41 5.83
CA GLY A 140 9.55 3.03 5.42
C GLY A 140 8.96 3.91 6.53
N PRO A 141 8.15 4.93 6.17
CA PRO A 141 7.56 5.84 7.15
C PRO A 141 6.43 5.16 7.93
N LEU A 142 6.50 5.21 9.26
CA LEU A 142 5.48 4.67 10.16
C LEU A 142 4.76 5.76 10.97
N GLY A 143 5.07 7.01 10.73
CA GLY A 143 4.55 8.16 11.46
C GLY A 143 5.63 9.20 11.69
N TYR A 144 5.34 10.17 12.53
CA TYR A 144 6.24 11.26 12.87
C TYR A 144 6.78 11.13 14.29
N GLN A 145 8.05 11.47 14.47
CA GLN A 145 8.71 11.46 15.78
C GLN A 145 8.15 12.58 16.68
N LYS A 146 8.20 12.33 17.99
CA LYS A 146 7.90 13.32 19.03
C LYS A 146 9.00 14.35 19.15
#